data_f8613e367d4c3b2a93cbe3b019283ec5
#
_entry.id   f8613e367d4c3b2a93cbe3b019283ec5
#
_cell.length_a   1.000
_cell.length_b   1.000
_cell.length_c   1.000
_cell.angle_alpha   90.00
_cell.angle_beta   90.00
_cell.angle_gamma   90.00
#
_symmetry.space_group_name_H-M   'P 1'
#
loop_
_entity.id
_entity.type
_entity.pdbx_description
1 polymer ?
#
loop_
_entity_poly.entity_id
_entity_poly.type
_entity_poly.pdbx_seq_one_letter_code
_entity_poly.pdbx_strand_id
1 'polypeptide(L)'
;MAKTASISMEIDSGIKERAMAVLEARGMSLSGAVRRMVTLGILEYRIPFEVTRDPVFAGAGMSDGLAKRCGIDKEAPARTGVPTGMVVKMEPEFKREVRRYCSDMCVTPNGLVHMFLGQVTFELRVPFDD
;
A
#
# COMPACT_ATOMS: atom_id res chain seq x y z
N MET A 1 16.60 -6.15 24.73
CA MET A 1 16.44 -6.64 23.37
C MET A 1 15.10 -6.21 22.81
N ALA A 2 15.09 -5.53 21.69
CA ALA A 2 13.83 -5.10 21.10
C ALA A 2 13.10 -6.31 20.52
N LYS A 3 11.84 -6.51 20.91
CA LYS A 3 11.00 -7.52 20.30
C LYS A 3 10.43 -6.97 19.00
N THR A 4 10.30 -7.83 18.01
CA THR A 4 9.69 -7.46 16.73
C THR A 4 8.28 -8.02 16.69
N ALA A 5 7.32 -7.19 16.36
CA ALA A 5 5.96 -7.60 16.04
C ALA A 5 5.79 -7.56 14.52
N SER A 6 4.70 -8.07 14.02
CA SER A 6 4.40 -8.03 12.60
C SER A 6 2.90 -8.07 12.35
N ILE A 7 2.52 -7.56 11.20
CA ILE A 7 1.19 -7.76 10.63
C ILE A 7 1.40 -8.64 9.41
N SER A 8 0.76 -9.81 9.43
CA SER A 8 0.84 -10.79 8.34
C SER A 8 -0.49 -10.88 7.63
N MET A 9 -0.46 -11.02 6.32
CA MET A 9 -1.69 -11.11 5.53
C MET A 9 -1.43 -11.84 4.22
N GLU A 10 -2.49 -12.29 3.59
CA GLU A 10 -2.45 -12.73 2.21
C GLU A 10 -2.91 -11.58 1.32
N ILE A 11 -2.29 -11.46 0.16
CA ILE A 11 -2.63 -10.47 -0.85
C ILE A 11 -2.47 -11.11 -2.22
N ASP A 12 -3.20 -10.59 -3.19
CA ASP A 12 -3.04 -11.03 -4.58
C ASP A 12 -1.60 -10.77 -5.04
N SER A 13 -0.98 -11.78 -5.66
CA SER A 13 0.42 -11.70 -6.07
C SER A 13 0.68 -10.60 -7.11
N GLY A 14 -0.24 -10.40 -8.04
CA GLY A 14 -0.12 -9.35 -9.04
C GLY A 14 -0.25 -7.96 -8.44
N ILE A 15 -1.15 -7.78 -7.48
CA ILE A 15 -1.30 -6.51 -6.74
C ILE A 15 0.01 -6.23 -5.98
N LYS A 16 0.56 -7.24 -5.30
CA LYS A 16 1.82 -7.08 -4.57
C LYS A 16 2.97 -6.69 -5.49
N GLU A 17 3.13 -7.41 -6.61
CA GLU A 17 4.22 -7.14 -7.55
C GLU A 17 4.11 -5.76 -8.18
N ARG A 18 2.91 -5.37 -8.61
CA ARG A 18 2.71 -4.05 -9.20
C ARG A 18 2.93 -2.93 -8.18
N ALA A 19 2.42 -3.11 -6.96
CA ALA A 19 2.65 -2.15 -5.89
C ALA A 19 4.14 -1.98 -5.60
N MET A 20 4.87 -3.10 -5.51
CA MET A 20 6.33 -3.06 -5.30
C MET A 20 7.03 -2.30 -6.40
N ALA A 21 6.67 -2.53 -7.67
CA ALA A 21 7.28 -1.83 -8.81
C ALA A 21 7.03 -0.32 -8.73
N VAL A 22 5.81 0.10 -8.39
CA VAL A 22 5.48 1.52 -8.23
C VAL A 22 6.26 2.14 -7.09
N LEU A 23 6.29 1.46 -5.94
CA LEU A 23 6.96 1.98 -4.75
C LEU A 23 8.48 2.05 -4.93
N GLU A 24 9.08 1.03 -5.53
CA GLU A 24 10.51 1.02 -5.83
C GLU A 24 10.91 2.15 -6.78
N ALA A 25 10.06 2.47 -7.75
CA ALA A 25 10.27 3.61 -8.65
C ALA A 25 10.29 4.94 -7.89
N ARG A 26 9.71 4.97 -6.68
CA ARG A 26 9.71 6.14 -5.80
C ARG A 26 10.72 6.01 -4.65
N GLY A 27 11.58 5.00 -4.70
CA GLY A 27 12.60 4.79 -3.67
C GLY A 27 12.08 4.22 -2.36
N MET A 28 10.93 3.57 -2.37
CA MET A 28 10.30 3.02 -1.17
C MET A 28 10.21 1.51 -1.21
N SER A 29 10.46 0.87 -0.07
CA SER A 29 10.13 -0.55 0.09
C SER A 29 8.64 -0.69 0.42
N LEU A 30 8.10 -1.88 0.18
CA LEU A 30 6.71 -2.18 0.49
C LEU A 30 6.41 -1.95 1.98
N SER A 31 7.23 -2.53 2.87
CA SER A 31 7.07 -2.36 4.31
C SER A 31 7.24 -0.91 4.75
N GLY A 32 8.22 -0.21 4.18
CA GLY A 32 8.46 1.19 4.47
C GLY A 32 7.29 2.08 4.09
N ALA A 33 6.71 1.84 2.92
CA ALA A 33 5.55 2.58 2.45
C ALA A 33 4.32 2.35 3.34
N VAL A 34 4.08 1.10 3.74
CA VAL A 34 2.97 0.77 4.64
C VAL A 34 3.15 1.46 5.99
N ARG A 35 4.35 1.39 6.58
CA ARG A 35 4.64 2.05 7.86
C ARG A 35 4.46 3.57 7.75
N ARG A 36 4.91 4.17 6.67
CA ARG A 36 4.75 5.61 6.44
C ARG A 36 3.28 6.00 6.32
N MET A 37 2.52 5.21 5.58
CA MET A 37 1.08 5.43 5.43
C MET A 37 0.37 5.41 6.77
N VAL A 38 0.64 4.38 7.60
CA VAL A 38 0.01 4.26 8.91
C VAL A 38 0.47 5.37 9.85
N THR A 39 1.76 5.74 9.81
CA THR A 39 2.29 6.84 10.63
C THR A 39 1.56 8.15 10.31
N LEU A 40 1.38 8.45 9.03
CA LEU A 40 0.64 9.65 8.62
C LEU A 40 -0.81 9.59 9.09
N GLY A 41 -1.45 8.43 8.97
CA GLY A 41 -2.81 8.23 9.44
C GLY A 41 -2.95 8.50 10.93
N ILE A 42 -2.03 8.00 11.73
CA ILE A 42 -2.00 8.22 13.18
C ILE A 42 -1.81 9.71 13.49
N LEU A 43 -0.86 10.36 12.82
CA LEU A 43 -0.56 11.78 13.05
C LEU A 43 -1.70 12.69 12.63
N GLU A 44 -2.36 12.39 11.53
CA GLU A 44 -3.45 13.21 10.99
C GLU A 44 -4.82 12.81 11.53
N TYR A 45 -4.90 11.68 12.19
CA TYR A 45 -6.12 11.08 12.73
C TYR A 45 -7.19 10.87 11.67
N ARG A 46 -6.76 10.39 10.51
CA ARG A 46 -7.62 10.09 9.35
C ARG A 46 -6.95 9.03 8.50
N ILE A 47 -7.69 8.48 7.54
CA ILE A 47 -7.08 7.68 6.49
C ILE A 47 -6.35 8.65 5.56
N PRO A 48 -5.01 8.51 5.39
CA PRO A 48 -4.20 9.54 4.76
C PRO A 48 -4.17 9.48 3.23
N PHE A 49 -5.17 8.87 2.62
CA PHE A 49 -5.30 8.80 1.17
C PHE A 49 -6.76 8.66 0.79
N GLU A 50 -7.09 9.07 -0.42
CA GLU A 50 -8.42 8.93 -0.96
C GLU A 50 -8.58 7.56 -1.62
N VAL A 51 -9.67 6.86 -1.30
CA VAL A 51 -10.02 5.61 -1.97
C VAL A 51 -10.98 5.95 -3.10
N THR A 52 -10.52 5.81 -4.33
CA THR A 52 -11.31 6.16 -5.52
C THR A 52 -11.06 5.17 -6.65
N ARG A 53 -12.06 5.00 -7.50
CA ARG A 53 -11.95 4.27 -8.75
C ARG A 53 -12.34 5.15 -9.94
N ASP A 54 -12.27 6.46 -9.74
CA ASP A 54 -12.52 7.43 -10.82
C ASP A 54 -11.52 7.21 -11.95
N PRO A 55 -11.97 6.94 -13.17
CA PRO A 55 -11.08 6.67 -14.31
C PRO A 55 -10.04 7.75 -14.59
N VAL A 56 -10.29 8.98 -14.15
CA VAL A 56 -9.35 10.08 -14.37
C VAL A 56 -8.03 9.83 -13.64
N PHE A 57 -8.04 9.07 -12.55
CA PHE A 57 -6.84 8.75 -11.77
C PHE A 57 -6.18 7.44 -12.20
N ALA A 58 -6.84 6.64 -13.05
CA ALA A 58 -6.31 5.33 -13.43
C ALA A 58 -4.97 5.48 -14.15
N GLY A 59 -3.90 4.95 -13.54
CA GLY A 59 -2.55 4.99 -14.10
C GLY A 59 -1.95 6.38 -14.23
N ALA A 60 -2.57 7.41 -13.64
CA ALA A 60 -2.17 8.81 -13.84
C ALA A 60 -0.80 9.15 -13.23
N GLY A 61 -0.33 8.35 -12.27
CA GLY A 61 0.94 8.60 -11.58
C GLY A 61 2.19 8.24 -12.37
N MET A 62 2.05 7.55 -13.49
CA MET A 62 3.17 7.20 -14.36
C MET A 62 2.82 7.44 -15.83
N SER A 63 3.79 7.95 -16.59
CA SER A 63 3.68 7.97 -18.05
C SER A 63 3.75 6.54 -18.58
N ASP A 64 3.27 6.33 -19.81
CA ASP A 64 3.33 5.00 -20.45
C ASP A 64 4.77 4.51 -20.57
N GLY A 65 5.71 5.41 -20.90
CA GLY A 65 7.11 5.07 -21.01
C GLY A 65 7.72 4.66 -19.67
N LEU A 66 7.41 5.37 -18.60
CA LEU A 66 7.91 5.01 -17.27
C LEU A 66 7.32 3.68 -16.79
N ALA A 67 6.02 3.49 -16.95
CA ALA A 67 5.36 2.24 -16.59
C ALA A 67 6.02 1.06 -17.30
N LYS A 68 6.27 1.19 -18.60
CA LYS A 68 6.93 0.14 -19.39
C LYS A 68 8.33 -0.17 -18.87
N ARG A 69 9.11 0.86 -18.52
CA ARG A 69 10.45 0.66 -17.93
C ARG A 69 10.39 -0.03 -16.57
N CYS A 70 9.32 0.15 -15.84
CA CYS A 70 9.10 -0.51 -14.55
C CYS A 70 8.48 -1.91 -14.68
N GLY A 71 8.26 -2.38 -15.91
CA GLY A 71 7.64 -3.68 -16.14
C GLY A 71 6.14 -3.70 -15.91
N ILE A 72 5.49 -2.54 -15.97
CA ILE A 72 4.04 -2.42 -15.75
C ILE A 72 3.34 -2.25 -17.08
N ASP A 73 2.40 -3.16 -17.37
CA ASP A 73 1.49 -3.04 -18.50
C ASP A 73 0.20 -2.41 -17.98
N LYS A 74 -0.03 -1.14 -18.33
CA LYS A 74 -1.23 -0.41 -17.89
C LYS A 74 -2.53 -1.01 -18.43
N GLU A 75 -2.46 -1.73 -19.56
CA GLU A 75 -3.63 -2.36 -20.18
C GLU A 75 -3.99 -3.68 -19.53
N ALA A 76 -3.07 -4.30 -18.80
CA ALA A 76 -3.30 -5.57 -18.12
C ALA A 76 -3.83 -5.33 -16.71
N PRO A 77 -4.75 -6.18 -16.21
CA PRO A 77 -5.19 -6.08 -14.82
C PRO A 77 -4.03 -6.43 -13.89
N ALA A 78 -3.96 -5.73 -12.75
CA ALA A 78 -2.98 -6.03 -11.72
C ALA A 78 -3.26 -7.37 -11.05
N ARG A 79 -4.54 -7.64 -10.80
CA ARG A 79 -4.98 -8.82 -10.05
C ARG A 79 -4.81 -10.10 -10.86
N THR A 80 -4.17 -11.09 -10.26
CA THR A 80 -3.94 -12.42 -10.88
C THR A 80 -4.86 -13.50 -10.32
N GLY A 81 -5.43 -13.28 -9.12
CA GLY A 81 -6.20 -14.30 -8.42
C GLY A 81 -5.35 -15.29 -7.63
N VAL A 82 -4.02 -15.15 -7.65
CA VAL A 82 -3.10 -16.04 -6.93
C VAL A 82 -2.64 -15.36 -5.64
N PRO A 83 -2.95 -15.94 -4.47
CA PRO A 83 -2.55 -15.34 -3.20
C PRO A 83 -1.07 -15.51 -2.92
N THR A 84 -0.49 -14.54 -2.21
CA THR A 84 0.86 -14.63 -1.69
C THR A 84 0.90 -13.99 -0.31
N GLY A 85 1.89 -14.36 0.49
CA GLY A 85 2.07 -13.81 1.82
C GLY A 85 2.73 -12.44 1.79
N MET A 86 2.37 -11.62 2.77
CA MET A 86 2.99 -10.33 2.99
C MET A 86 3.13 -10.11 4.49
N VAL A 87 4.29 -9.66 4.92
CA VAL A 87 4.59 -9.40 6.33
C VAL A 87 5.17 -8.00 6.45
N VAL A 88 4.59 -7.21 7.35
CA VAL A 88 5.13 -5.89 7.70
C VAL A 88 5.61 -5.97 9.13
N LYS A 89 6.92 -5.86 9.34
CA LYS A 89 7.54 -5.89 10.67
C LYS A 89 7.50 -4.50 11.29
N MET A 90 7.28 -4.45 12.59
CA MET A 90 7.22 -3.20 13.33
C MET A 90 7.48 -3.45 14.80
N GLU A 91 7.71 -2.38 15.54
CA GLU A 91 7.87 -2.50 16.98
C GLU A 91 6.52 -2.82 17.64
N PRO A 92 6.50 -3.58 18.75
CA PRO A 92 5.24 -3.95 19.41
C PRO A 92 4.38 -2.76 19.83
N GLU A 93 5.00 -1.69 20.29
CA GLU A 93 4.28 -0.47 20.68
C GLU A 93 3.62 0.19 19.47
N PHE A 94 4.33 0.24 18.35
CA PHE A 94 3.79 0.78 17.11
C PHE A 94 2.61 -0.07 16.61
N LYS A 95 2.72 -1.39 16.72
CA LYS A 95 1.62 -2.30 16.34
C LYS A 95 0.37 -2.01 17.16
N ARG A 96 0.51 -1.74 18.47
CA ARG A 96 -0.63 -1.37 19.29
C ARG A 96 -1.28 -0.07 18.85
N GLU A 97 -0.45 0.92 18.50
CA GLU A 97 -0.96 2.19 17.97
C GLU A 97 -1.69 2.01 16.64
N VAL A 98 -1.15 1.16 15.77
CA VAL A 98 -1.78 0.82 14.48
C VAL A 98 -3.15 0.20 14.70
N ARG A 99 -3.23 -0.76 15.62
CA ARG A 99 -4.51 -1.42 15.93
C ARG A 99 -5.54 -0.45 16.49
N ARG A 100 -5.11 0.42 17.40
CA ARG A 100 -5.97 1.44 17.97
C ARG A 100 -6.47 2.41 16.90
N TYR A 101 -5.56 2.89 16.08
CA TYR A 101 -5.88 3.78 14.97
C TYR A 101 -6.88 3.13 14.01
N CYS A 102 -6.63 1.90 13.60
CA CYS A 102 -7.54 1.19 12.69
C CYS A 102 -8.92 0.97 13.32
N SER A 103 -8.96 0.64 14.61
CA SER A 103 -10.22 0.52 15.33
C SER A 103 -11.00 1.83 15.32
N ASP A 104 -10.32 2.94 15.57
CA ASP A 104 -10.95 4.27 15.55
C ASP A 104 -11.47 4.63 14.15
N MET A 105 -10.78 4.18 13.10
CA MET A 105 -11.18 4.42 11.71
C MET A 105 -12.17 3.38 11.19
N CYS A 106 -12.59 2.44 12.02
CA CYS A 106 -13.54 1.39 11.65
C CYS A 106 -13.03 0.47 10.53
N VAL A 107 -11.73 0.23 10.49
CA VAL A 107 -11.09 -0.68 9.53
C VAL A 107 -10.21 -1.68 10.28
N THR A 108 -9.87 -2.79 9.61
CA THR A 108 -8.84 -3.70 10.12
C THR A 108 -7.49 -3.27 9.56
N PRO A 109 -6.37 -3.60 10.25
CA PRO A 109 -5.04 -3.35 9.68
C PRO A 109 -4.86 -3.97 8.30
N ASN A 110 -5.30 -5.22 8.13
CA ASN A 110 -5.22 -5.90 6.84
C ASN A 110 -6.04 -5.19 5.77
N GLY A 111 -7.28 -4.79 6.12
CA GLY A 111 -8.16 -4.06 5.20
C GLY A 111 -7.57 -2.73 4.77
N LEU A 112 -6.97 -2.01 5.71
CA LEU A 112 -6.34 -0.72 5.41
C LEU A 112 -5.16 -0.90 4.44
N VAL A 113 -4.32 -1.90 4.67
CA VAL A 113 -3.19 -2.20 3.77
C VAL A 113 -3.69 -2.60 2.39
N HIS A 114 -4.72 -3.43 2.31
CA HIS A 114 -5.32 -3.82 1.02
C HIS A 114 -5.85 -2.60 0.26
N MET A 115 -6.52 -1.68 0.95
CA MET A 115 -7.01 -0.44 0.32
C MET A 115 -5.85 0.43 -0.18
N PHE A 116 -4.80 0.54 0.62
CA PHE A 116 -3.61 1.31 0.24
C PHE A 116 -2.95 0.75 -1.00
N LEU A 117 -2.64 -0.55 -1.01
CA LEU A 117 -1.98 -1.19 -2.14
C LEU A 117 -2.88 -1.22 -3.38
N GLY A 118 -4.17 -1.38 -3.18
CA GLY A 118 -5.14 -1.27 -4.26
C GLY A 118 -5.11 0.11 -4.91
N GLN A 119 -4.98 1.15 -4.09
CA GLN A 119 -4.91 2.51 -4.59
C GLN A 119 -3.58 2.80 -5.29
N VAL A 120 -2.46 2.30 -4.74
CA VAL A 120 -1.13 2.38 -5.38
C VAL A 120 -1.17 1.77 -6.78
N THR A 121 -1.75 0.58 -6.92
CA THR A 121 -1.80 -0.13 -8.21
C THR A 121 -2.78 0.51 -9.18
N PHE A 122 -3.84 1.11 -8.69
CA PHE A 122 -4.82 1.79 -9.54
C PHE A 122 -4.26 3.09 -10.12
N GLU A 123 -3.63 3.91 -9.29
CA GLU A 123 -3.14 5.23 -9.69
C GLU A 123 -1.71 5.20 -10.22
N LEU A 124 -0.94 4.17 -9.92
CA LEU A 124 0.50 4.05 -10.22
C LEU A 124 1.30 5.19 -9.57
N ARG A 125 0.95 5.51 -8.34
CA ARG A 125 1.64 6.50 -7.51
C ARG A 125 1.45 6.18 -6.03
N VAL A 126 2.13 6.91 -5.16
CA VAL A 126 1.93 6.82 -3.72
C VAL A 126 0.82 7.81 -3.35
N PRO A 127 -0.39 7.34 -2.97
CA PRO A 127 -1.56 8.22 -2.89
C PRO A 127 -1.56 9.21 -1.73
N PHE A 128 -0.62 9.12 -0.80
CA PHE A 128 -0.43 10.11 0.26
C PHE A 128 0.72 11.07 -0.01
N ASP A 129 1.43 10.87 -1.11
CA ASP A 129 2.62 11.64 -1.49
C ASP A 129 2.31 12.36 -2.80
N ASP A 130 2.23 13.64 -2.77
CA ASP A 130 1.94 14.45 -3.96
C ASP A 130 3.15 14.66 -4.85
#